data_ff84cbd15c4ab9e30ae98a3c696620eb
#
_entry.id   ff84cbd15c4ab9e30ae98a3c696620eb
#
_cell.length_a   1.000
_cell.length_b   1.000
_cell.length_c   1.000
_cell.angle_alpha   90.00
_cell.angle_beta   90.00
_cell.angle_gamma   90.00
#
_symmetry.space_group_name_H-M   'P 1'
#
loop_
_entity.id
_entity.type
_entity.pdbx_description
1 polymer ?
#
loop_
_entity_poly.entity_id
_entity_poly.type
_entity_poly.pdbx_seq_one_letter_code
_entity_poly.pdbx_strand_id
1 'polypeptide(L)'
;MTPTDPLGRLLRPVFYLGNNRLSQLGVVLTTTSAITLVSFYTTDFFGIHVSPYWGIIGYLILPAVFVFGLLLIPAGIWRRYRAEKRAGLLPSQYPRIDFGDPRLRETVLFIVVMTGVNTALFLTASYRGVHYMDSVQFCGQTCHTVMQPEYTAYLNSPHARVPCVECHIGPGAPWFVRSKLSGAYQVLSVNLNLYSRPIPTPIENLRPSRETCEQCHWPLKFVGDRMVVKTNFAEDETNSQTKTVLMMHIGGLDPLTLQPRGNHGVHLQPGSRIEYLPADHARQEIPYVRYQRPNGEVLEFVSSDKPMDELRRGELRVMDCMDCHNRPTHTFQIPEAAVNQALAAGVVDPSLPWIRKQSLALLQKEYASQVEAGQDIPQQLRQFYRSHYPAVFNSPRAQMIDQSAQALVGIYQRNIFPQMRIGWGTYPNNLGHMAFPGCFRCHDGSHSTPDGSRTIPGDCDTCHSLLAVEEPNPQILKSLSGN
;
A
#
# COMPACT_ATOMS: atom_id res chain seq x y z
N MET A 1 44.67 18.24 51.56
CA MET A 1 43.60 18.53 50.55
C MET A 1 43.32 17.28 49.75
N THR A 2 42.24 16.56 50.06
CA THR A 2 41.86 15.35 49.34
C THR A 2 41.30 15.73 47.99
N PRO A 3 41.69 15.04 46.89
CA PRO A 3 41.15 15.33 45.55
C PRO A 3 39.64 15.22 45.55
N THR A 4 39.01 16.27 45.08
CA THR A 4 37.54 16.35 44.94
C THR A 4 37.13 15.34 43.87
N ASP A 5 36.53 14.22 44.34
CA ASP A 5 35.97 13.20 43.45
C ASP A 5 34.66 13.73 42.81
N PRO A 6 34.69 14.26 41.57
CA PRO A 6 33.53 14.86 40.93
C PRO A 6 32.50 13.79 40.53
N LEU A 7 32.94 12.57 40.20
CA LEU A 7 32.05 11.46 39.82
C LEU A 7 31.27 10.94 41.02
N GLY A 8 31.94 10.80 42.16
CA GLY A 8 31.30 10.39 43.41
C GLY A 8 30.22 11.39 43.87
N ARG A 9 30.43 12.70 43.71
CA ARG A 9 29.40 13.70 44.03
C ARG A 9 28.14 13.57 43.17
N LEU A 10 28.27 13.22 41.90
CA LEU A 10 27.17 13.04 40.98
C LEU A 10 26.40 11.74 41.24
N LEU A 11 27.09 10.66 41.55
CA LEU A 11 26.50 9.32 41.70
C LEU A 11 25.87 9.08 43.09
N ARG A 12 26.37 9.72 44.17
CA ARG A 12 25.86 9.52 45.54
C ARG A 12 24.34 9.73 45.65
N PRO A 13 23.76 10.84 45.14
CA PRO A 13 22.31 11.05 45.16
C PRO A 13 21.54 9.95 44.41
N VAL A 14 22.07 9.51 43.27
CA VAL A 14 21.41 8.49 42.41
C VAL A 14 21.33 7.17 43.17
N PHE A 15 22.41 6.71 43.80
CA PHE A 15 22.41 5.47 44.56
C PHE A 15 21.49 5.54 45.77
N TYR A 16 21.53 6.65 46.53
CA TYR A 16 20.70 6.81 47.72
C TYR A 16 19.20 6.85 47.33
N LEU A 17 18.85 7.69 46.37
CA LEU A 17 17.46 7.90 45.96
C LEU A 17 16.92 6.75 45.10
N GLY A 18 17.77 6.03 44.39
CA GLY A 18 17.41 4.87 43.56
C GLY A 18 16.93 3.64 44.34
N ASN A 19 17.27 3.56 45.63
CA ASN A 19 16.78 2.50 46.51
C ASN A 19 15.34 2.75 46.96
N ASN A 20 14.39 2.65 46.02
CA ASN A 20 12.95 2.77 46.25
C ASN A 20 12.19 1.75 45.39
N ARG A 21 10.97 1.39 45.83
CA ARG A 21 10.14 0.34 45.17
C ARG A 21 9.89 0.60 43.67
N LEU A 22 9.69 1.85 43.27
CA LEU A 22 9.40 2.19 41.87
C LEU A 22 10.63 1.99 40.97
N SER A 23 11.83 2.44 41.44
CA SER A 23 13.08 2.17 40.73
C SER A 23 13.43 0.70 40.72
N GLN A 24 13.17 -0.04 41.79
CA GLN A 24 13.37 -1.50 41.85
C GLN A 24 12.46 -2.21 40.86
N LEU A 25 11.18 -1.82 40.74
CA LEU A 25 10.26 -2.36 39.73
C LEU A 25 10.79 -2.07 38.31
N GLY A 26 11.29 -0.85 38.09
CA GLY A 26 11.93 -0.49 36.81
C GLY A 26 13.11 -1.42 36.48
N VAL A 27 13.97 -1.71 37.43
CA VAL A 27 15.11 -2.64 37.24
C VAL A 27 14.62 -4.05 36.93
N VAL A 28 13.60 -4.56 37.59
CA VAL A 28 13.04 -5.89 37.35
C VAL A 28 12.46 -5.98 35.95
N LEU A 29 11.62 -5.02 35.55
CA LEU A 29 11.03 -4.99 34.21
C LEU A 29 12.08 -4.89 33.11
N THR A 30 13.08 -4.03 33.28
CA THR A 30 14.18 -3.88 32.32
C THR A 30 14.98 -5.16 32.20
N THR A 31 15.35 -5.79 33.31
CA THR A 31 16.16 -7.02 33.30
C THR A 31 15.39 -8.19 32.71
N THR A 32 14.12 -8.37 33.12
CA THR A 32 13.29 -9.48 32.60
C THR A 32 13.05 -9.33 31.11
N SER A 33 12.66 -8.13 30.66
CA SER A 33 12.46 -7.89 29.23
C SER A 33 13.75 -8.01 28.41
N ALA A 34 14.90 -7.60 28.96
CA ALA A 34 16.20 -7.77 28.32
C ALA A 34 16.54 -9.27 28.11
N ILE A 35 16.38 -10.09 29.14
CA ILE A 35 16.63 -11.55 29.05
C ILE A 35 15.70 -12.19 28.00
N THR A 36 14.41 -11.81 28.03
CA THR A 36 13.42 -12.34 27.07
C THR A 36 13.74 -11.89 25.63
N LEU A 37 14.18 -10.65 25.42
CA LEU A 37 14.63 -10.16 24.12
C LEU A 37 15.84 -10.91 23.61
N VAL A 38 16.85 -11.14 24.46
CA VAL A 38 18.03 -11.96 24.06
C VAL A 38 17.59 -13.35 23.65
N SER A 39 16.75 -14.00 24.42
CA SER A 39 16.22 -15.33 24.10
C SER A 39 15.47 -15.34 22.77
N PHE A 40 14.59 -14.35 22.56
CA PHE A 40 13.82 -14.19 21.33
C PHE A 40 14.72 -13.99 20.12
N TYR A 41 15.69 -13.07 20.19
CA TYR A 41 16.61 -12.82 19.07
C TYR A 41 17.56 -13.99 18.80
N THR A 42 17.95 -14.72 19.83
CA THR A 42 18.74 -15.93 19.67
C THR A 42 17.94 -17.01 18.92
N THR A 43 16.67 -17.21 19.28
CA THR A 43 15.77 -18.13 18.59
C THR A 43 15.57 -17.76 17.12
N ASP A 44 15.33 -16.46 16.84
CA ASP A 44 15.17 -15.92 15.48
C ASP A 44 16.46 -16.09 14.65
N PHE A 45 17.63 -15.87 15.27
CA PHE A 45 18.94 -16.04 14.63
C PHE A 45 19.20 -17.49 14.16
N PHE A 46 18.74 -18.47 14.94
CA PHE A 46 18.85 -19.89 14.58
C PHE A 46 17.77 -20.36 13.59
N GLY A 47 16.97 -19.44 13.03
CA GLY A 47 16.00 -19.75 11.97
C GLY A 47 14.77 -20.52 12.45
N ILE A 48 14.51 -20.55 13.75
CA ILE A 48 13.27 -21.12 14.28
C ILE A 48 12.17 -20.13 14.02
N HIS A 49 11.47 -20.31 12.89
CA HIS A 49 10.39 -19.42 12.48
C HIS A 49 9.20 -19.52 13.43
N VAL A 50 8.97 -18.49 14.18
CA VAL A 50 7.84 -18.33 15.09
C VAL A 50 6.72 -17.64 14.31
N SER A 51 5.46 -17.96 14.66
CA SER A 51 4.28 -17.31 14.08
C SER A 51 4.43 -15.77 14.05
N PRO A 52 3.90 -15.07 13.02
CA PRO A 52 3.94 -13.61 12.90
C PRO A 52 3.51 -12.84 14.17
N TYR A 53 2.61 -13.43 14.96
CA TYR A 53 2.16 -12.86 16.25
C TYR A 53 3.27 -12.75 17.29
N TRP A 54 4.23 -13.67 17.31
CA TRP A 54 5.40 -13.57 18.18
C TRP A 54 6.31 -12.42 17.79
N GLY A 55 6.30 -12.02 16.50
CA GLY A 55 6.98 -10.82 16.04
C GLY A 55 6.46 -9.55 16.72
N ILE A 56 5.14 -9.43 16.94
CA ILE A 56 4.56 -8.31 17.69
C ILE A 56 5.11 -8.27 19.12
N ILE A 57 5.17 -9.43 19.78
CA ILE A 57 5.68 -9.52 21.15
C ILE A 57 7.16 -9.16 21.19
N GLY A 58 7.97 -9.79 20.32
CA GLY A 58 9.42 -9.61 20.31
C GLY A 58 9.91 -8.25 19.84
N TYR A 59 9.25 -7.67 18.83
CA TYR A 59 9.72 -6.44 18.19
C TYR A 59 8.97 -5.17 18.63
N LEU A 60 7.80 -5.30 19.28
CA LEU A 60 7.00 -4.17 19.70
C LEU A 60 6.77 -4.14 21.22
N ILE A 61 6.21 -5.22 21.79
CA ILE A 61 5.79 -5.24 23.19
C ILE A 61 7.00 -5.29 24.13
N LEU A 62 7.91 -6.24 23.94
CA LEU A 62 9.07 -6.40 24.81
C LEU A 62 10.00 -5.18 24.81
N PRO A 63 10.34 -4.55 23.66
CA PRO A 63 11.07 -3.29 23.66
C PRO A 63 10.32 -2.16 24.39
N ALA A 64 8.99 -2.09 24.25
CA ALA A 64 8.19 -1.09 24.96
C ALA A 64 8.23 -1.29 26.48
N VAL A 65 8.10 -2.55 26.96
CA VAL A 65 8.24 -2.90 28.38
C VAL A 65 9.65 -2.59 28.89
N PHE A 66 10.68 -2.85 28.10
CA PHE A 66 12.07 -2.54 28.39
C PHE A 66 12.28 -1.03 28.60
N VAL A 67 11.81 -0.21 27.65
CA VAL A 67 11.88 1.26 27.72
C VAL A 67 11.08 1.78 28.91
N PHE A 68 9.89 1.26 29.14
CA PHE A 68 9.06 1.63 30.29
C PHE A 68 9.78 1.34 31.60
N GLY A 69 10.42 0.17 31.74
CA GLY A 69 11.26 -0.15 32.88
C GLY A 69 12.40 0.83 33.09
N LEU A 70 13.11 1.20 32.01
CA LEU A 70 14.18 2.20 32.05
C LEU A 70 13.67 3.57 32.51
N LEU A 71 12.47 3.98 32.12
CA LEU A 71 11.87 5.25 32.52
C LEU A 71 11.39 5.25 33.99
N LEU A 72 10.98 4.10 34.53
CA LEU A 72 10.56 3.97 35.91
C LEU A 72 11.72 4.23 36.90
N ILE A 73 12.95 3.90 36.51
CA ILE A 73 14.14 4.10 37.37
C ILE A 73 14.32 5.59 37.74
N PRO A 74 14.49 6.53 36.79
CA PRO A 74 14.62 7.95 37.10
C PRO A 74 13.34 8.55 37.68
N ALA A 75 12.16 8.05 37.27
CA ALA A 75 10.89 8.48 37.82
C ALA A 75 10.79 8.15 39.31
N GLY A 76 11.25 6.98 39.76
CA GLY A 76 11.33 6.60 41.16
C GLY A 76 12.31 7.43 41.93
N ILE A 77 13.48 7.73 41.40
CA ILE A 77 14.48 8.63 41.94
C ILE A 77 13.88 10.03 42.16
N TRP A 78 13.25 10.57 41.13
CA TRP A 78 12.65 11.92 41.18
C TRP A 78 11.49 12.01 42.16
N ARG A 79 10.61 10.97 42.22
CA ARG A 79 9.51 10.92 43.19
C ARG A 79 10.03 10.89 44.62
N ARG A 80 11.03 10.06 44.91
CA ARG A 80 11.64 9.97 46.22
C ARG A 80 12.34 11.28 46.60
N TYR A 81 13.11 11.87 45.71
CA TYR A 81 13.73 13.19 45.92
C TYR A 81 12.69 14.24 46.28
N ARG A 82 11.59 14.33 45.55
CA ARG A 82 10.51 15.29 45.87
C ARG A 82 9.85 15.03 47.21
N ALA A 83 9.63 13.76 47.57
CA ALA A 83 9.01 13.39 48.85
C ALA A 83 9.92 13.75 50.02
N GLU A 84 11.19 13.36 49.96
CA GLU A 84 12.17 13.65 51.01
C GLU A 84 12.46 15.17 51.16
N LYS A 85 12.50 15.89 50.04
CA LYS A 85 12.63 17.36 50.02
C LYS A 85 11.45 18.05 50.71
N ARG A 86 10.23 17.60 50.46
CA ARG A 86 9.03 18.16 51.11
C ARG A 86 8.96 17.84 52.60
N ALA A 87 9.45 16.67 52.97
CA ALA A 87 9.50 16.24 54.39
C ALA A 87 10.69 16.78 55.17
N GLY A 88 11.60 17.52 54.54
CA GLY A 88 12.83 17.98 55.16
C GLY A 88 13.83 16.90 55.54
N LEU A 89 13.68 15.70 54.96
CA LEU A 89 14.47 14.50 55.24
C LEU A 89 15.68 14.31 54.34
N LEU A 90 15.93 15.24 53.41
CA LEU A 90 17.10 15.14 52.55
C LEU A 90 18.38 15.24 53.37
N PRO A 91 19.31 14.28 53.26
CA PRO A 91 20.55 14.35 54.00
C PRO A 91 21.38 15.55 53.55
N SER A 92 21.95 16.29 54.51
CA SER A 92 22.85 17.42 54.23
C SER A 92 24.12 16.98 53.48
N GLN A 93 24.52 15.72 53.62
CA GLN A 93 25.56 15.06 52.86
C GLN A 93 25.11 13.63 52.52
N TYR A 94 25.14 13.28 51.26
CA TYR A 94 24.88 11.90 50.83
C TYR A 94 26.03 10.98 51.26
N PRO A 95 25.75 9.71 51.59
CA PRO A 95 26.78 8.73 51.95
C PRO A 95 27.94 8.72 50.97
N ARG A 96 29.17 8.73 51.50
CA ARG A 96 30.36 8.68 50.63
C ARG A 96 30.41 7.36 49.91
N ILE A 97 30.68 7.44 48.62
CA ILE A 97 30.97 6.27 47.79
C ILE A 97 32.48 6.04 47.92
N ASP A 98 32.88 5.02 48.65
CA ASP A 98 34.28 4.65 48.82
C ASP A 98 34.66 3.57 47.78
N PHE A 99 35.32 3.99 46.70
CA PHE A 99 35.81 3.07 45.67
C PHE A 99 36.99 2.17 46.16
N GLY A 100 37.47 2.37 47.36
CA GLY A 100 38.37 1.47 48.06
C GLY A 100 37.71 0.17 48.51
N ASP A 101 36.38 0.21 48.76
CA ASP A 101 35.61 -0.99 49.08
C ASP A 101 35.46 -1.93 47.87
N PRO A 102 35.97 -3.18 47.96
CA PRO A 102 35.86 -4.16 46.85
C PRO A 102 34.41 -4.42 46.43
N ARG A 103 33.47 -4.50 47.39
CA ARG A 103 32.05 -4.75 47.14
C ARG A 103 31.42 -3.62 46.31
N LEU A 104 31.80 -2.37 46.65
CA LEU A 104 31.30 -1.22 45.91
C LEU A 104 31.84 -1.19 44.47
N ARG A 105 33.13 -1.51 44.25
CA ARG A 105 33.72 -1.60 42.90
C ARG A 105 33.03 -2.65 42.06
N GLU A 106 32.77 -3.83 42.62
CA GLU A 106 32.04 -4.89 41.91
C GLU A 106 30.62 -4.46 41.54
N THR A 107 29.91 -3.78 42.48
CA THR A 107 28.56 -3.24 42.21
C THR A 107 28.58 -2.16 41.13
N VAL A 108 29.52 -1.23 41.18
CA VAL A 108 29.66 -0.20 40.14
C VAL A 108 30.02 -0.79 38.79
N LEU A 109 30.98 -1.74 38.76
CA LEU A 109 31.34 -2.45 37.54
C LEU A 109 30.12 -3.19 36.97
N PHE A 110 29.39 -3.90 37.80
CA PHE A 110 28.15 -4.58 37.39
C PHE A 110 27.14 -3.60 36.77
N ILE A 111 26.89 -2.47 37.41
CA ILE A 111 25.98 -1.46 36.88
C ILE A 111 26.47 -0.90 35.54
N VAL A 112 27.74 -0.59 35.41
CA VAL A 112 28.32 -0.06 34.16
C VAL A 112 28.20 -1.10 33.03
N VAL A 113 28.59 -2.36 33.32
CA VAL A 113 28.48 -3.45 32.32
C VAL A 113 27.01 -3.68 31.92
N MET A 114 26.10 -3.77 32.91
CA MET A 114 24.67 -3.97 32.61
C MET A 114 24.05 -2.78 31.88
N THR A 115 24.48 -1.56 32.17
CA THR A 115 24.04 -0.38 31.41
C THR A 115 24.52 -0.46 29.96
N GLY A 116 25.76 -0.86 29.73
CA GLY A 116 26.29 -1.08 28.37
C GLY A 116 25.53 -2.16 27.61
N VAL A 117 25.30 -3.30 28.26
CA VAL A 117 24.49 -4.39 27.70
C VAL A 117 23.07 -3.94 27.38
N ASN A 118 22.40 -3.28 28.33
CA ASN A 118 21.04 -2.77 28.12
C ASN A 118 20.97 -1.72 26.99
N THR A 119 21.97 -0.85 26.90
CA THR A 119 22.05 0.12 25.77
C THR A 119 22.20 -0.59 24.43
N ALA A 120 23.10 -1.57 24.34
CA ALA A 120 23.27 -2.36 23.13
C ALA A 120 22.00 -3.12 22.74
N LEU A 121 21.32 -3.73 23.71
CA LEU A 121 20.04 -4.39 23.50
C LEU A 121 18.95 -3.43 23.03
N PHE A 122 18.85 -2.25 23.66
CA PHE A 122 17.89 -1.22 23.26
C PHE A 122 18.12 -0.74 21.82
N LEU A 123 19.35 -0.45 21.46
CA LEU A 123 19.70 -0.02 20.11
C LEU A 123 19.40 -1.12 19.08
N THR A 124 19.74 -2.37 19.38
CA THR A 124 19.47 -3.53 18.53
C THR A 124 17.97 -3.76 18.40
N ALA A 125 17.22 -3.73 19.50
CA ALA A 125 15.78 -3.91 19.51
C ALA A 125 15.07 -2.81 18.74
N SER A 126 15.49 -1.54 18.92
CA SER A 126 14.93 -0.40 18.20
C SER A 126 15.20 -0.53 16.69
N TYR A 127 16.42 -0.86 16.30
CA TYR A 127 16.77 -1.08 14.90
C TYR A 127 15.94 -2.21 14.27
N ARG A 128 15.91 -3.38 14.92
CA ARG A 128 15.12 -4.53 14.45
C ARG A 128 13.64 -4.24 14.43
N GLY A 129 13.11 -3.56 15.43
CA GLY A 129 11.70 -3.17 15.52
C GLY A 129 11.29 -2.24 14.37
N VAL A 130 12.10 -1.22 14.07
CA VAL A 130 11.84 -0.34 12.93
C VAL A 130 11.88 -1.13 11.63
N HIS A 131 12.89 -1.97 11.43
CA HIS A 131 13.04 -2.79 10.23
C HIS A 131 11.88 -3.77 10.03
N TYR A 132 11.39 -4.38 11.14
CA TYR A 132 10.20 -5.24 11.11
C TYR A 132 8.93 -4.46 10.76
N MET A 133 8.71 -3.28 11.37
CA MET A 133 7.56 -2.42 11.06
C MET A 133 7.54 -1.90 9.62
N ASP A 134 8.71 -1.83 8.99
CA ASP A 134 8.84 -1.41 7.58
C ASP A 134 8.75 -2.60 6.60
N SER A 135 8.63 -3.83 7.11
CA SER A 135 8.54 -5.03 6.27
C SER A 135 7.16 -5.21 5.63
N VAL A 136 7.15 -5.88 4.48
CA VAL A 136 5.91 -6.27 3.78
C VAL A 136 5.07 -7.21 4.64
N GLN A 137 5.71 -8.07 5.43
CA GLN A 137 5.04 -9.00 6.35
C GLN A 137 4.27 -8.25 7.44
N PHE A 138 4.88 -7.24 8.04
CA PHE A 138 4.19 -6.42 9.05
C PHE A 138 2.97 -5.72 8.45
N CYS A 139 3.14 -5.02 7.33
CA CYS A 139 2.07 -4.25 6.70
C CYS A 139 0.93 -5.14 6.17
N GLY A 140 1.27 -6.27 5.53
CA GLY A 140 0.29 -7.09 4.82
C GLY A 140 -0.26 -8.28 5.62
N GLN A 141 0.52 -8.81 6.58
CA GLN A 141 0.15 -10.05 7.27
C GLN A 141 -0.18 -9.87 8.76
N THR A 142 0.42 -8.90 9.43
CA THR A 142 0.11 -8.65 10.85
C THR A 142 -1.31 -8.10 11.02
N CYS A 143 -1.74 -7.21 10.14
CA CYS A 143 -3.13 -6.72 10.06
C CYS A 143 -3.94 -7.48 9.01
N HIS A 144 -3.80 -8.79 8.94
CA HIS A 144 -4.22 -9.67 7.84
C HIS A 144 -5.67 -9.48 7.39
N THR A 145 -6.62 -9.30 8.29
CA THR A 145 -8.05 -9.15 7.91
C THR A 145 -8.29 -7.86 7.12
N VAL A 146 -7.75 -6.74 7.61
CA VAL A 146 -7.97 -5.42 7.00
C VAL A 146 -7.16 -5.26 5.73
N MET A 147 -5.90 -5.73 5.75
CA MET A 147 -4.95 -5.54 4.66
C MET A 147 -4.95 -6.66 3.63
N GLN A 148 -5.70 -7.74 3.86
CA GLN A 148 -5.75 -8.88 2.95
C GLN A 148 -6.07 -8.49 1.50
N PRO A 149 -7.06 -7.61 1.20
CA PRO A 149 -7.35 -7.21 -0.18
C PRO A 149 -6.16 -6.51 -0.83
N GLU A 150 -5.61 -5.50 -0.17
CA GLU A 150 -4.51 -4.69 -0.68
C GLU A 150 -3.21 -5.51 -0.80
N TYR A 151 -2.95 -6.39 0.15
CA TYR A 151 -1.80 -7.29 0.11
C TYR A 151 -1.92 -8.31 -1.02
N THR A 152 -3.11 -8.89 -1.22
CA THR A 152 -3.36 -9.81 -2.34
C THR A 152 -3.19 -9.11 -3.68
N ALA A 153 -3.72 -7.90 -3.84
CA ALA A 153 -3.55 -7.11 -5.06
C ALA A 153 -2.06 -6.75 -5.28
N TYR A 154 -1.34 -6.35 -4.22
CA TYR A 154 0.10 -6.07 -4.27
C TYR A 154 0.90 -7.27 -4.79
N LEU A 155 0.68 -8.48 -4.26
CA LEU A 155 1.41 -9.68 -4.68
C LEU A 155 1.20 -10.02 -6.17
N ASN A 156 0.10 -9.57 -6.78
CA ASN A 156 -0.25 -9.76 -8.18
C ASN A 156 0.08 -8.52 -9.06
N SER A 157 0.77 -7.52 -8.51
CA SER A 157 1.09 -6.26 -9.20
C SER A 157 2.50 -6.26 -9.79
N PRO A 158 2.78 -5.37 -10.76
CA PRO A 158 4.15 -5.15 -11.24
C PRO A 158 5.12 -4.68 -10.14
N HIS A 159 4.61 -4.13 -9.04
CA HIS A 159 5.39 -3.63 -7.90
C HIS A 159 5.51 -4.62 -6.73
N ALA A 160 5.20 -5.90 -6.92
CA ALA A 160 5.25 -6.93 -5.86
C ALA A 160 6.62 -7.11 -5.17
N ARG A 161 7.69 -6.48 -5.69
CA ARG A 161 9.03 -6.47 -5.10
C ARG A 161 9.41 -5.14 -4.45
N VAL A 162 8.55 -4.12 -4.55
CA VAL A 162 8.76 -2.79 -3.95
C VAL A 162 8.12 -2.80 -2.57
N PRO A 163 8.87 -2.59 -1.48
CA PRO A 163 8.29 -2.57 -0.13
C PRO A 163 7.18 -1.53 0.01
N CYS A 164 6.16 -1.83 0.81
CA CYS A 164 5.02 -0.94 1.04
C CYS A 164 5.46 0.46 1.51
N VAL A 165 6.50 0.51 2.33
CA VAL A 165 7.03 1.76 2.92
C VAL A 165 7.61 2.71 1.87
N GLU A 166 8.10 2.23 0.74
CA GLU A 166 8.66 3.09 -0.32
C GLU A 166 7.59 4.04 -0.90
N CYS A 167 6.35 3.56 -1.00
CA CYS A 167 5.23 4.35 -1.50
C CYS A 167 4.45 5.05 -0.38
N HIS A 168 4.25 4.39 0.77
CA HIS A 168 3.38 4.89 1.84
C HIS A 168 4.10 5.78 2.85
N ILE A 169 5.41 5.69 2.98
CA ILE A 169 6.21 6.49 3.91
C ILE A 169 7.24 7.31 3.14
N GLY A 170 8.08 6.65 2.35
CA GLY A 170 9.20 7.26 1.62
C GLY A 170 10.29 7.82 2.55
N PRO A 171 11.36 8.40 1.99
CA PRO A 171 12.47 8.94 2.76
C PRO A 171 12.12 10.25 3.47
N GLY A 172 12.76 10.49 4.63
CA GLY A 172 12.71 11.74 5.37
C GLY A 172 12.02 11.65 6.73
N ALA A 173 12.63 12.30 7.72
CA ALA A 173 12.19 12.26 9.12
C ALA A 173 10.74 12.74 9.36
N PRO A 174 10.25 13.83 8.71
CA PRO A 174 8.87 14.27 8.92
C PRO A 174 7.84 13.21 8.52
N TRP A 175 8.04 12.56 7.38
CA TRP A 175 7.15 11.50 6.90
C TRP A 175 7.24 10.24 7.75
N PHE A 176 8.44 9.89 8.23
CA PHE A 176 8.62 8.80 9.17
C PHE A 176 7.83 9.01 10.45
N VAL A 177 7.96 10.18 11.10
CA VAL A 177 7.22 10.48 12.34
C VAL A 177 5.71 10.45 12.09
N ARG A 178 5.24 11.10 11.00
CA ARG A 178 3.82 11.12 10.64
C ARG A 178 3.26 9.72 10.43
N SER A 179 4.02 8.84 9.75
CA SER A 179 3.61 7.45 9.52
C SER A 179 3.52 6.65 10.81
N LYS A 180 4.45 6.84 11.75
CA LYS A 180 4.41 6.12 13.05
C LYS A 180 3.23 6.57 13.91
N LEU A 181 2.90 7.86 13.92
CA LEU A 181 1.70 8.37 14.60
C LEU A 181 0.41 7.85 13.97
N SER A 182 0.31 7.91 12.65
CA SER A 182 -0.81 7.33 11.91
C SER A 182 -0.92 5.82 12.13
N GLY A 183 0.20 5.10 12.10
CA GLY A 183 0.26 3.66 12.36
C GLY A 183 -0.21 3.29 13.77
N ALA A 184 0.13 4.08 14.79
CA ALA A 184 -0.37 3.85 16.16
C ALA A 184 -1.90 3.97 16.22
N TYR A 185 -2.48 4.97 15.54
CA TYR A 185 -3.94 5.09 15.40
C TYR A 185 -4.55 3.89 14.64
N GLN A 186 -3.90 3.44 13.56
CA GLN A 186 -4.38 2.29 12.79
C GLN A 186 -4.40 1.01 13.63
N VAL A 187 -3.38 0.76 14.44
CA VAL A 187 -3.36 -0.38 15.38
C VAL A 187 -4.54 -0.30 16.35
N LEU A 188 -4.80 0.88 16.92
CA LEU A 188 -5.97 1.07 17.79
C LEU A 188 -7.28 0.85 17.05
N SER A 189 -7.41 1.42 15.85
CA SER A 189 -8.59 1.32 14.99
C SER A 189 -8.92 -0.14 14.61
N VAL A 190 -7.90 -0.93 14.29
CA VAL A 190 -8.08 -2.36 13.97
C VAL A 190 -8.51 -3.16 15.20
N ASN A 191 -7.86 -2.95 16.36
CA ASN A 191 -8.20 -3.69 17.57
C ASN A 191 -9.60 -3.33 18.12
N LEU A 192 -10.06 -2.10 17.94
CA LEU A 192 -11.38 -1.63 18.34
C LEU A 192 -12.44 -1.73 17.23
N ASN A 193 -12.06 -2.27 16.07
CA ASN A 193 -12.95 -2.42 14.90
C ASN A 193 -13.58 -1.10 14.44
N LEU A 194 -12.80 -0.01 14.43
CA LEU A 194 -13.25 1.36 14.09
C LEU A 194 -12.99 1.72 12.62
N TYR A 195 -12.37 0.85 11.83
CA TYR A 195 -12.05 1.12 10.43
C TYR A 195 -13.26 0.91 9.50
N SER A 196 -13.29 1.68 8.42
CA SER A 196 -14.35 1.60 7.40
C SER A 196 -14.23 0.35 6.54
N ARG A 197 -15.37 -0.17 6.08
CA ARG A 197 -15.46 -1.27 5.13
C ARG A 197 -16.36 -0.90 3.96
N PRO A 198 -15.85 -0.77 2.74
CA PRO A 198 -14.44 -0.85 2.35
C PRO A 198 -13.61 0.33 2.91
N ILE A 199 -12.27 0.24 2.83
CA ILE A 199 -11.39 1.37 3.16
C ILE A 199 -11.59 2.46 2.10
N PRO A 200 -11.88 3.72 2.47
CA PRO A 200 -12.10 4.79 1.51
C PRO A 200 -10.88 5.06 0.62
N THR A 201 -11.13 5.39 -0.63
CA THR A 201 -10.10 5.84 -1.57
C THR A 201 -10.56 7.12 -2.28
N PRO A 202 -9.65 8.03 -2.63
CA PRO A 202 -8.19 8.03 -2.40
C PRO A 202 -7.82 8.11 -0.92
N ILE A 203 -6.67 7.53 -0.55
CA ILE A 203 -6.17 7.62 0.82
C ILE A 203 -5.71 9.06 1.09
N GLU A 204 -6.22 9.63 2.16
CA GLU A 204 -5.76 10.92 2.66
C GLU A 204 -4.33 10.79 3.21
N ASN A 205 -3.56 11.86 3.11
CA ASN A 205 -2.22 11.94 3.72
C ASN A 205 -1.14 11.02 3.11
N LEU A 206 -1.30 10.55 1.87
CA LEU A 206 -0.17 10.02 1.12
C LEU A 206 0.83 11.13 0.78
N ARG A 207 2.11 10.76 0.70
CA ARG A 207 3.16 11.62 0.17
C ARG A 207 2.83 12.03 -1.27
N PRO A 208 3.22 13.24 -1.73
CA PRO A 208 3.07 13.61 -3.13
C PRO A 208 3.67 12.53 -4.04
N SER A 209 2.90 12.09 -5.03
CA SER A 209 3.29 10.92 -5.83
C SER A 209 4.54 11.16 -6.65
N ARG A 210 4.81 12.38 -7.10
CA ARG A 210 6.05 12.74 -7.78
C ARG A 210 7.27 12.43 -6.92
N GLU A 211 7.26 12.77 -5.65
CA GLU A 211 8.35 12.50 -4.73
C GLU A 211 8.60 11.00 -4.50
N THR A 212 7.62 10.17 -4.78
CA THR A 212 7.68 8.70 -4.61
C THR A 212 7.97 8.01 -5.95
N CYS A 213 7.13 8.26 -6.95
CA CYS A 213 7.18 7.55 -8.23
C CYS A 213 8.41 7.92 -9.06
N GLU A 214 8.80 9.20 -9.06
CA GLU A 214 9.93 9.70 -9.85
C GLU A 214 11.29 9.24 -9.32
N GLN A 215 11.36 8.58 -8.16
CA GLN A 215 12.59 7.90 -7.72
C GLN A 215 12.97 6.71 -8.62
N CYS A 216 11.97 6.05 -9.23
CA CYS A 216 12.16 4.93 -10.14
C CYS A 216 11.64 5.23 -11.55
N HIS A 217 10.54 5.97 -11.66
CA HIS A 217 9.91 6.34 -12.92
C HIS A 217 10.27 7.78 -13.30
N TRP A 218 11.14 7.93 -14.28
CA TRP A 218 11.54 9.25 -14.76
C TRP A 218 10.64 9.70 -15.93
N PRO A 219 9.81 10.73 -15.79
CA PRO A 219 8.85 11.14 -16.82
C PRO A 219 9.47 11.42 -18.19
N LEU A 220 10.68 12.00 -18.23
CA LEU A 220 11.41 12.30 -19.46
C LEU A 220 11.89 11.05 -20.23
N LYS A 221 11.87 9.87 -19.59
CA LYS A 221 12.21 8.59 -20.24
C LYS A 221 11.02 7.87 -20.86
N PHE A 222 9.81 8.32 -20.61
CA PHE A 222 8.60 7.80 -21.24
C PHE A 222 8.43 8.42 -22.62
N VAL A 223 9.21 7.97 -23.58
CA VAL A 223 9.22 8.48 -24.94
C VAL A 223 8.67 7.42 -25.89
N GLY A 224 7.85 7.85 -26.82
CA GLY A 224 7.34 7.02 -27.91
C GLY A 224 5.96 6.43 -27.64
N ASP A 225 5.63 5.45 -28.46
CA ASP A 225 4.33 4.81 -28.49
C ASP A 225 4.46 3.34 -28.02
N ARG A 226 3.38 2.82 -27.46
CA ARG A 226 3.32 1.43 -27.02
C ARG A 226 2.13 0.72 -27.65
N MET A 227 2.41 -0.34 -28.38
CA MET A 227 1.35 -1.21 -28.87
C MET A 227 0.73 -2.01 -27.73
N VAL A 228 -0.60 -1.99 -27.65
CA VAL A 228 -1.41 -2.76 -26.70
C VAL A 228 -2.38 -3.62 -27.48
N VAL A 229 -2.37 -4.92 -27.23
CA VAL A 229 -3.31 -5.88 -27.79
C VAL A 229 -4.29 -6.31 -26.70
N LYS A 230 -5.56 -5.98 -26.89
CA LYS A 230 -6.64 -6.46 -26.05
C LYS A 230 -7.33 -7.62 -26.72
N THR A 231 -7.37 -8.76 -26.04
CA THR A 231 -8.07 -9.96 -26.53
C THR A 231 -9.41 -10.08 -25.82
N ASN A 232 -10.47 -10.14 -26.59
CA ASN A 232 -11.83 -10.33 -26.12
C ASN A 232 -12.38 -11.67 -26.60
N PHE A 233 -13.31 -12.22 -25.86
CA PHE A 233 -14.03 -13.43 -26.20
C PHE A 233 -15.54 -13.17 -26.18
N ALA A 234 -16.29 -13.79 -27.09
CA ALA A 234 -17.74 -13.67 -27.10
C ALA A 234 -18.39 -14.67 -26.14
N GLU A 235 -19.62 -14.38 -25.73
CA GLU A 235 -20.44 -15.30 -24.95
C GLU A 235 -21.24 -16.24 -25.84
N ASP A 236 -20.52 -16.93 -26.73
CA ASP A 236 -21.04 -17.95 -27.64
C ASP A 236 -20.45 -19.34 -27.31
N GLU A 237 -20.90 -20.37 -27.99
CA GLU A 237 -20.50 -21.75 -27.72
C GLU A 237 -19.02 -21.98 -27.97
N THR A 238 -18.43 -21.28 -28.93
CA THR A 238 -17.02 -21.42 -29.32
C THR A 238 -16.10 -20.44 -28.62
N ASN A 239 -16.66 -19.53 -27.79
CA ASN A 239 -15.93 -18.41 -27.14
C ASN A 239 -15.13 -17.64 -28.20
N SER A 240 -15.80 -17.18 -29.25
CA SER A 240 -15.17 -16.55 -30.42
C SER A 240 -14.25 -15.41 -29.99
N GLN A 241 -12.99 -15.50 -30.42
CA GLN A 241 -11.94 -14.58 -30.04
C GLN A 241 -11.85 -13.42 -31.02
N THR A 242 -11.74 -12.20 -30.50
CA THR A 242 -11.40 -11.00 -31.26
C THR A 242 -10.26 -10.24 -30.59
N LYS A 243 -9.56 -9.43 -31.37
CA LYS A 243 -8.45 -8.60 -30.89
C LYS A 243 -8.68 -7.15 -31.30
N THR A 244 -8.47 -6.25 -30.33
CA THR A 244 -8.35 -4.81 -30.57
C THR A 244 -6.90 -4.43 -30.39
N VAL A 245 -6.29 -3.81 -31.38
CA VAL A 245 -4.89 -3.38 -31.39
C VAL A 245 -4.84 -1.86 -31.32
N LEU A 246 -4.21 -1.33 -30.28
CA LEU A 246 -4.06 0.08 -30.02
C LEU A 246 -2.58 0.47 -30.08
N MET A 247 -2.27 1.63 -30.62
CA MET A 247 -1.00 2.31 -30.43
C MET A 247 -1.20 3.42 -29.42
N MET A 248 -0.82 3.18 -28.17
CA MET A 248 -0.92 4.15 -27.08
C MET A 248 0.18 5.20 -27.22
N HIS A 249 -0.19 6.46 -27.33
CA HIS A 249 0.74 7.60 -27.35
C HIS A 249 1.20 7.92 -25.92
N ILE A 250 2.11 7.11 -25.38
CA ILE A 250 2.63 7.30 -24.01
C ILE A 250 3.34 8.63 -23.91
N GLY A 251 4.23 8.91 -24.85
CA GLY A 251 4.85 10.20 -25.00
C GLY A 251 5.69 10.64 -23.79
N GLY A 252 5.90 11.92 -23.73
CA GLY A 252 6.76 12.61 -22.80
C GLY A 252 7.30 13.87 -23.48
N LEU A 253 8.56 14.22 -23.25
CA LEU A 253 9.23 15.23 -24.07
C LEU A 253 9.98 14.53 -25.21
N ASP A 254 9.77 14.97 -26.43
CA ASP A 254 10.59 14.56 -27.57
C ASP A 254 12.05 14.96 -27.28
N PRO A 255 13.01 14.01 -27.30
CA PRO A 255 14.39 14.27 -26.89
C PRO A 255 15.14 15.24 -27.82
N LEU A 256 14.68 15.44 -29.07
CA LEU A 256 15.31 16.31 -30.05
C LEU A 256 14.69 17.71 -30.04
N THR A 257 13.35 17.79 -30.00
CA THR A 257 12.62 19.04 -30.13
C THR A 257 12.19 19.63 -28.78
N LEU A 258 12.25 18.85 -27.70
CA LEU A 258 11.73 19.17 -26.36
C LEU A 258 10.25 19.53 -26.35
N GLN A 259 9.52 19.15 -27.41
CA GLN A 259 8.08 19.38 -27.49
C GLN A 259 7.33 18.27 -26.74
N PRO A 260 6.24 18.61 -26.04
CA PRO A 260 5.41 17.62 -25.38
C PRO A 260 4.72 16.72 -26.42
N ARG A 261 4.74 15.42 -26.19
CA ARG A 261 4.08 14.41 -27.03
C ARG A 261 3.33 13.41 -26.18
N GLY A 262 2.20 12.95 -26.69
CA GLY A 262 1.40 11.90 -26.07
C GLY A 262 0.89 12.24 -24.66
N ASN A 263 0.40 11.21 -23.99
CA ASN A 263 -0.33 11.33 -22.72
C ASN A 263 0.49 11.99 -21.59
N HIS A 264 1.77 11.65 -21.46
CA HIS A 264 2.63 12.26 -20.42
C HIS A 264 3.17 13.64 -20.83
N GLY A 265 3.21 13.95 -22.13
CA GLY A 265 3.80 15.18 -22.62
C GLY A 265 3.13 16.42 -22.04
N VAL A 266 1.83 16.55 -22.25
CA VAL A 266 1.06 17.72 -21.79
C VAL A 266 0.90 17.72 -20.27
N HIS A 267 0.60 16.56 -19.68
CA HIS A 267 0.29 16.45 -18.24
C HIS A 267 1.49 16.63 -17.32
N LEU A 268 2.70 16.30 -17.82
CA LEU A 268 3.94 16.31 -17.02
C LEU A 268 4.99 17.29 -17.56
N GLN A 269 4.64 18.14 -18.54
CA GLN A 269 5.57 19.10 -19.14
C GLN A 269 6.14 20.03 -18.07
N PRO A 270 7.48 20.21 -18.03
CA PRO A 270 8.11 21.20 -17.16
C PRO A 270 7.56 22.60 -17.39
N GLY A 271 7.25 23.30 -16.29
CA GLY A 271 6.67 24.66 -16.33
C GLY A 271 5.16 24.70 -16.59
N SER A 272 4.51 23.56 -16.88
CA SER A 272 3.05 23.48 -16.89
C SER A 272 2.50 23.07 -15.53
N ARG A 273 1.25 23.46 -15.24
CA ARG A 273 0.52 23.06 -14.04
C ARG A 273 -0.93 22.82 -14.39
N ILE A 274 -1.40 21.64 -14.12
CA ILE A 274 -2.82 21.28 -14.24
C ILE A 274 -3.39 21.16 -12.83
N GLU A 275 -4.48 21.89 -12.60
CA GLU A 275 -5.26 21.84 -11.37
C GLU A 275 -6.70 21.51 -11.71
N TYR A 276 -7.40 20.84 -10.81
CA TYR A 276 -8.79 20.48 -11.01
C TYR A 276 -9.60 20.52 -9.72
N LEU A 277 -10.92 20.64 -9.83
CA LEU A 277 -11.87 20.51 -8.75
C LEU A 277 -12.65 19.21 -8.91
N PRO A 278 -12.52 18.23 -8.00
CA PRO A 278 -13.39 17.08 -8.00
C PRO A 278 -14.76 17.43 -7.37
N ALA A 279 -15.85 16.88 -7.93
CA ALA A 279 -17.18 17.02 -7.37
C ALA A 279 -17.47 15.96 -6.29
N ASP A 280 -16.72 14.86 -6.31
CA ASP A 280 -16.88 13.73 -5.39
C ASP A 280 -15.56 13.34 -4.73
N HIS A 281 -15.65 12.68 -3.57
CA HIS A 281 -14.47 12.21 -2.82
C HIS A 281 -13.62 11.21 -3.63
N ALA A 282 -14.27 10.36 -4.44
CA ALA A 282 -13.61 9.36 -5.26
C ALA A 282 -12.92 9.95 -6.50
N ARG A 283 -13.11 11.26 -6.77
CA ARG A 283 -12.57 12.01 -7.90
C ARG A 283 -12.95 11.40 -9.26
N GLN A 284 -14.14 10.84 -9.34
CA GLN A 284 -14.66 10.28 -10.59
C GLN A 284 -15.38 11.33 -11.45
N GLU A 285 -15.80 12.43 -10.85
CA GLU A 285 -16.37 13.59 -11.52
C GLU A 285 -15.45 14.80 -11.35
N ILE A 286 -15.03 15.41 -12.47
CA ILE A 286 -14.13 16.57 -12.49
C ILE A 286 -14.78 17.67 -13.33
N PRO A 287 -15.60 18.52 -12.75
CA PRO A 287 -16.33 19.55 -13.51
C PRO A 287 -15.51 20.80 -13.87
N TYR A 288 -14.31 20.95 -13.33
CA TYR A 288 -13.45 22.13 -13.58
C TYR A 288 -11.98 21.72 -13.66
N VAL A 289 -11.29 22.26 -14.69
CA VAL A 289 -9.86 22.07 -14.92
C VAL A 289 -9.22 23.43 -15.20
N ARG A 290 -8.11 23.72 -14.54
CA ARG A 290 -7.26 24.90 -14.78
C ARG A 290 -5.91 24.44 -15.29
N TYR A 291 -5.55 24.90 -16.47
CA TYR A 291 -4.27 24.58 -17.11
C TYR A 291 -3.41 25.83 -17.25
N GLN A 292 -2.32 25.87 -16.51
CA GLN A 292 -1.27 26.88 -16.68
C GLN A 292 -0.22 26.31 -17.63
N ARG A 293 -0.01 27.01 -18.74
CA ARG A 293 1.02 26.67 -19.75
C ARG A 293 2.40 27.12 -19.31
N PRO A 294 3.50 26.58 -19.91
CA PRO A 294 4.87 27.01 -19.60
C PRO A 294 5.13 28.50 -19.87
N ASN A 295 4.40 29.12 -20.79
CA ASN A 295 4.49 30.57 -21.09
C ASN A 295 3.73 31.45 -20.09
N GLY A 296 3.11 30.85 -19.05
CA GLY A 296 2.33 31.55 -18.04
C GLY A 296 0.86 31.79 -18.41
N GLU A 297 0.41 31.46 -19.62
CA GLU A 297 -1.00 31.54 -20.02
C GLU A 297 -1.83 30.54 -19.18
N VAL A 298 -2.95 31.03 -18.63
CA VAL A 298 -3.87 30.23 -17.85
C VAL A 298 -5.16 30.03 -18.64
N LEU A 299 -5.54 28.78 -18.82
CA LEU A 299 -6.81 28.36 -19.42
C LEU A 299 -7.66 27.68 -18.36
N GLU A 300 -8.92 28.04 -18.30
CA GLU A 300 -9.92 27.45 -17.40
C GLU A 300 -10.97 26.74 -18.26
N PHE A 301 -11.21 25.47 -17.94
CA PHE A 301 -12.19 24.63 -18.63
C PHE A 301 -13.27 24.23 -17.64
N VAL A 302 -14.51 24.33 -18.08
CA VAL A 302 -15.70 24.01 -17.28
C VAL A 302 -16.53 23.00 -18.03
N SER A 303 -16.97 21.97 -17.34
CA SER A 303 -17.92 21.03 -17.90
C SER A 303 -19.27 21.70 -18.10
N SER A 304 -19.90 21.45 -19.27
CA SER A 304 -21.25 21.95 -19.58
C SER A 304 -22.34 21.46 -18.62
N ASP A 305 -22.06 20.41 -17.89
CA ASP A 305 -23.06 19.67 -17.11
C ASP A 305 -23.24 20.21 -15.67
N LYS A 306 -22.37 21.16 -15.24
CA LYS A 306 -22.43 21.69 -13.85
C LYS A 306 -22.27 23.19 -13.77
N PRO A 307 -23.09 23.89 -12.94
CA PRO A 307 -23.02 25.34 -12.78
C PRO A 307 -21.77 25.77 -11.99
N MET A 308 -21.12 26.85 -12.46
CA MET A 308 -19.90 27.42 -11.87
C MET A 308 -20.01 27.82 -10.39
N ASP A 309 -21.21 28.17 -9.92
CA ASP A 309 -21.40 28.64 -8.53
C ASP A 309 -21.26 27.54 -7.49
N GLU A 310 -21.49 26.28 -7.85
CA GLU A 310 -21.25 25.13 -6.99
C GLU A 310 -19.75 24.80 -6.89
N LEU A 311 -18.95 25.13 -7.91
CA LEU A 311 -17.55 24.77 -8.03
C LEU A 311 -16.62 25.67 -7.19
N ARG A 312 -17.04 26.90 -6.89
CA ARG A 312 -16.22 27.89 -6.15
C ARG A 312 -15.95 27.53 -4.69
N ARG A 313 -16.59 26.49 -4.16
CA ARG A 313 -16.42 26.04 -2.75
C ARG A 313 -15.42 24.89 -2.58
N GLY A 314 -14.91 24.33 -3.66
CA GLY A 314 -13.98 23.21 -3.64
C GLY A 314 -12.50 23.67 -3.52
N GLU A 315 -11.65 22.78 -3.03
CA GLU A 315 -10.20 22.97 -3.01
C GLU A 315 -9.58 22.49 -4.31
N LEU A 316 -8.85 23.39 -5.01
CA LEU A 316 -8.10 23.04 -6.20
C LEU A 316 -6.98 22.04 -5.87
N ARG A 317 -6.94 20.97 -6.63
CA ARG A 317 -5.91 19.94 -6.51
C ARG A 317 -4.96 20.00 -7.70
N VAL A 318 -3.68 19.94 -7.42
CA VAL A 318 -2.67 19.78 -8.48
C VAL A 318 -2.69 18.33 -8.96
N MET A 319 -2.84 18.16 -10.27
CA MET A 319 -2.79 16.84 -10.92
C MET A 319 -1.40 16.23 -10.79
N ASP A 320 -1.35 14.96 -10.43
CA ASP A 320 -0.13 14.17 -10.34
C ASP A 320 -0.32 12.74 -10.89
N CYS A 321 0.72 11.91 -10.73
CA CYS A 321 0.73 10.53 -11.23
C CYS A 321 -0.47 9.69 -10.73
N MET A 322 -0.90 9.93 -9.47
CA MET A 322 -1.98 9.17 -8.84
C MET A 322 -3.37 9.57 -9.33
N ASP A 323 -3.51 10.65 -10.06
CA ASP A 323 -4.82 11.03 -10.61
C ASP A 323 -5.21 10.17 -11.83
N CYS A 324 -4.20 9.63 -12.53
CA CYS A 324 -4.38 8.66 -13.61
C CYS A 324 -4.03 7.24 -13.16
N HIS A 325 -2.86 7.05 -12.51
CA HIS A 325 -2.40 5.77 -11.99
C HIS A 325 -2.82 5.57 -10.53
N ASN A 326 -4.12 5.70 -10.24
CA ASN A 326 -4.65 5.69 -8.87
C ASN A 326 -4.52 4.33 -8.14
N ARG A 327 -4.29 3.25 -8.88
CA ARG A 327 -4.18 1.88 -8.33
C ARG A 327 -2.94 1.15 -8.90
N PRO A 328 -1.72 1.71 -8.82
CA PRO A 328 -0.54 1.13 -9.49
C PRO A 328 -0.12 -0.23 -8.92
N THR A 329 -0.48 -0.51 -7.67
CA THR A 329 -0.11 -1.71 -6.92
C THR A 329 -1.34 -2.48 -6.44
N HIS A 330 -2.47 -1.80 -6.26
CA HIS A 330 -3.68 -2.35 -5.65
C HIS A 330 -4.83 -2.42 -6.66
N THR A 331 -4.56 -2.95 -7.86
CA THR A 331 -5.56 -3.06 -8.93
C THR A 331 -6.50 -4.23 -8.66
N PHE A 332 -7.80 -3.95 -8.65
CA PHE A 332 -8.87 -4.94 -8.71
C PHE A 332 -9.45 -4.94 -10.12
N GLN A 333 -9.52 -6.11 -10.72
CA GLN A 333 -10.04 -6.27 -12.08
C GLN A 333 -11.58 -6.25 -12.08
N ILE A 334 -12.19 -5.95 -13.22
CA ILE A 334 -13.59 -6.27 -13.47
C ILE A 334 -13.69 -7.72 -14.00
N PRO A 335 -14.83 -8.40 -13.83
CA PRO A 335 -14.95 -9.83 -14.18
C PRO A 335 -14.65 -10.10 -15.66
N GLU A 336 -15.12 -9.25 -16.58
CA GLU A 336 -14.91 -9.38 -18.02
C GLU A 336 -13.42 -9.34 -18.39
N ALA A 337 -12.68 -8.40 -17.80
CA ALA A 337 -11.24 -8.26 -18.05
C ALA A 337 -10.45 -9.44 -17.47
N ALA A 338 -10.80 -9.89 -16.26
CA ALA A 338 -10.16 -11.02 -15.61
C ALA A 338 -10.39 -12.35 -16.38
N VAL A 339 -11.62 -12.59 -16.82
CA VAL A 339 -11.97 -13.79 -17.63
C VAL A 339 -11.30 -13.74 -18.99
N ASN A 340 -11.35 -12.62 -19.71
CA ASN A 340 -10.70 -12.49 -21.01
C ASN A 340 -9.18 -12.72 -20.90
N GLN A 341 -8.54 -12.20 -19.86
CA GLN A 341 -7.12 -12.42 -19.62
C GLN A 341 -6.81 -13.90 -19.34
N ALA A 342 -7.64 -14.57 -18.54
CA ALA A 342 -7.47 -15.99 -18.21
C ALA A 342 -7.67 -16.91 -19.44
N LEU A 343 -8.66 -16.60 -20.29
CA LEU A 343 -8.89 -17.28 -21.56
C LEU A 343 -7.72 -17.06 -22.53
N ALA A 344 -7.27 -15.82 -22.68
CA ALA A 344 -6.14 -15.48 -23.57
C ALA A 344 -4.83 -16.15 -23.14
N ALA A 345 -4.64 -16.35 -21.83
CA ALA A 345 -3.50 -17.05 -21.26
C ALA A 345 -3.66 -18.59 -21.25
N GLY A 346 -4.81 -19.12 -21.62
CA GLY A 346 -5.11 -20.55 -21.58
C GLY A 346 -5.25 -21.15 -20.19
N VAL A 347 -5.33 -20.31 -19.16
CA VAL A 347 -5.52 -20.74 -17.76
C VAL A 347 -6.96 -21.18 -17.52
N VAL A 348 -7.90 -20.51 -18.18
CA VAL A 348 -9.25 -21.00 -18.45
C VAL A 348 -9.25 -21.49 -19.89
N ASP A 349 -9.66 -22.74 -20.15
CA ASP A 349 -9.55 -23.34 -21.46
C ASP A 349 -10.64 -22.82 -22.43
N PRO A 350 -10.29 -22.01 -23.44
CA PRO A 350 -11.26 -21.45 -24.38
C PRO A 350 -11.93 -22.49 -25.28
N SER A 351 -11.44 -23.73 -25.33
CA SER A 351 -12.04 -24.80 -26.10
C SER A 351 -13.28 -25.43 -25.44
N LEU A 352 -13.52 -25.12 -24.16
CA LEU A 352 -14.70 -25.57 -23.44
C LEU A 352 -15.94 -24.77 -23.88
N PRO A 353 -17.02 -25.43 -24.35
CA PRO A 353 -18.20 -24.72 -24.82
C PRO A 353 -18.80 -23.76 -23.79
N TRP A 354 -19.09 -22.52 -24.18
CA TRP A 354 -19.71 -21.51 -23.33
C TRP A 354 -18.91 -21.11 -22.09
N ILE A 355 -17.61 -21.45 -22.00
CA ILE A 355 -16.85 -21.27 -20.77
C ILE A 355 -16.80 -19.80 -20.34
N ARG A 356 -16.70 -18.84 -21.28
CA ARG A 356 -16.72 -17.41 -20.97
C ARG A 356 -18.01 -17.01 -20.26
N LYS A 357 -19.15 -17.38 -20.83
CA LYS A 357 -20.48 -17.08 -20.27
C LYS A 357 -20.66 -17.68 -18.88
N GLN A 358 -20.27 -18.96 -18.72
CA GLN A 358 -20.35 -19.64 -17.42
C GLN A 358 -19.41 -19.02 -16.39
N SER A 359 -18.20 -18.64 -16.82
CA SER A 359 -17.24 -17.95 -15.95
C SER A 359 -17.77 -16.65 -15.41
N LEU A 360 -18.36 -15.81 -16.25
CA LEU A 360 -18.95 -14.54 -15.85
C LEU A 360 -20.15 -14.74 -14.90
N ALA A 361 -21.04 -15.66 -15.23
CA ALA A 361 -22.20 -15.97 -14.38
C ALA A 361 -21.80 -16.44 -12.99
N LEU A 362 -20.75 -17.30 -12.89
CA LEU A 362 -20.25 -17.80 -11.60
C LEU A 362 -19.49 -16.72 -10.80
N LEU A 363 -18.68 -15.89 -11.47
CA LEU A 363 -17.92 -14.83 -10.80
C LEU A 363 -18.79 -13.68 -10.35
N GLN A 364 -19.89 -13.38 -11.03
CA GLN A 364 -20.84 -12.30 -10.69
C GLN A 364 -21.89 -12.73 -9.66
N LYS A 365 -21.97 -14.03 -9.35
CA LYS A 365 -22.83 -14.53 -8.28
C LYS A 365 -22.35 -14.03 -6.92
N GLU A 366 -23.27 -13.68 -6.05
CA GLU A 366 -22.97 -13.31 -4.67
C GLU A 366 -22.66 -14.55 -3.82
N TYR A 367 -21.57 -14.50 -3.08
CA TYR A 367 -21.16 -15.51 -2.11
C TYR A 367 -20.89 -14.84 -0.76
N ALA A 368 -21.30 -15.47 0.33
CA ALA A 368 -21.09 -14.94 1.67
C ALA A 368 -19.61 -14.94 2.08
N SER A 369 -18.78 -15.79 1.45
CA SER A 369 -17.36 -15.89 1.74
C SER A 369 -16.55 -16.42 0.53
N GLN A 370 -15.26 -16.18 0.54
CA GLN A 370 -14.33 -16.79 -0.43
C GLN A 370 -14.29 -18.32 -0.32
N VAL A 371 -14.56 -18.88 0.87
CA VAL A 371 -14.63 -20.32 1.09
C VAL A 371 -15.83 -20.91 0.36
N GLU A 372 -16.98 -20.28 0.49
CA GLU A 372 -18.20 -20.69 -0.23
C GLU A 372 -18.02 -20.64 -1.74
N ALA A 373 -17.49 -19.53 -2.26
CA ALA A 373 -17.16 -19.40 -3.68
C ALA A 373 -16.18 -20.50 -4.15
N GLY A 374 -15.18 -20.82 -3.33
CA GLY A 374 -14.21 -21.87 -3.61
C GLY A 374 -14.81 -23.28 -3.71
N GLN A 375 -15.95 -23.53 -3.07
CA GLN A 375 -16.69 -24.78 -3.15
C GLN A 375 -17.73 -24.78 -4.27
N ASP A 376 -18.50 -23.71 -4.38
CA ASP A 376 -19.65 -23.62 -5.29
C ASP A 376 -19.21 -23.47 -6.77
N ILE A 377 -18.22 -22.64 -7.06
CA ILE A 377 -17.74 -22.42 -8.43
C ILE A 377 -17.34 -23.74 -9.12
N PRO A 378 -16.48 -24.60 -8.54
CA PRO A 378 -16.16 -25.88 -9.15
C PRO A 378 -17.34 -26.83 -9.30
N GLN A 379 -18.20 -26.86 -8.30
CA GLN A 379 -19.39 -27.71 -8.30
C GLN A 379 -20.36 -27.31 -9.42
N GLN A 380 -20.66 -26.03 -9.56
CA GLN A 380 -21.58 -25.52 -10.56
C GLN A 380 -21.04 -25.67 -11.99
N LEU A 381 -19.75 -25.39 -12.19
CA LEU A 381 -19.12 -25.55 -13.51
C LEU A 381 -19.14 -27.02 -13.93
N ARG A 382 -18.80 -27.97 -13.05
CA ARG A 382 -18.89 -29.40 -13.31
C ARG A 382 -20.32 -29.84 -13.59
N GLN A 383 -21.29 -29.33 -12.84
CA GLN A 383 -22.73 -29.62 -13.04
C GLN A 383 -23.17 -29.17 -14.42
N PHE A 384 -22.80 -27.97 -14.87
CA PHE A 384 -23.10 -27.47 -16.20
C PHE A 384 -22.62 -28.40 -17.29
N TYR A 385 -21.33 -28.81 -17.28
CA TYR A 385 -20.78 -29.70 -18.30
C TYR A 385 -21.35 -31.12 -18.22
N ARG A 386 -21.61 -31.64 -17.02
CA ARG A 386 -22.26 -32.93 -16.85
C ARG A 386 -23.62 -32.97 -17.51
N SER A 387 -24.41 -31.92 -17.37
CA SER A 387 -25.80 -31.86 -17.84
C SER A 387 -25.91 -31.50 -19.33
N HIS A 388 -25.10 -30.57 -19.83
CA HIS A 388 -25.25 -30.01 -21.15
C HIS A 388 -24.22 -30.56 -22.19
N TYR A 389 -23.04 -30.97 -21.69
CA TYR A 389 -21.95 -31.48 -22.53
C TYR A 389 -21.35 -32.78 -21.97
N PRO A 390 -22.17 -33.86 -21.81
CA PRO A 390 -21.72 -35.12 -21.21
C PRO A 390 -20.56 -35.78 -22.00
N ALA A 391 -20.44 -35.53 -23.31
CA ALA A 391 -19.33 -36.01 -24.10
C ALA A 391 -18.01 -35.35 -23.72
N VAL A 392 -18.01 -34.07 -23.36
CA VAL A 392 -16.83 -33.35 -22.85
C VAL A 392 -16.52 -33.81 -21.41
N PHE A 393 -17.54 -33.91 -20.59
CA PHE A 393 -17.43 -34.29 -19.17
C PHE A 393 -16.87 -35.70 -18.96
N ASN A 394 -17.26 -36.66 -19.82
CA ASN A 394 -16.82 -38.07 -19.74
C ASN A 394 -15.55 -38.34 -20.58
N SER A 395 -14.86 -37.33 -21.03
CA SER A 395 -13.62 -37.43 -21.80
C SER A 395 -12.41 -36.95 -20.98
N PRO A 396 -11.17 -37.11 -21.45
CA PRO A 396 -9.97 -36.52 -20.81
C PRO A 396 -10.04 -35.02 -20.66
N ARG A 397 -10.92 -34.33 -21.39
CA ARG A 397 -11.17 -32.87 -21.22
C ARG A 397 -11.85 -32.51 -19.90
N ALA A 398 -12.38 -33.48 -19.13
CA ALA A 398 -12.90 -33.23 -17.79
C ALA A 398 -11.86 -32.57 -16.88
N GLN A 399 -10.58 -32.88 -17.03
CA GLN A 399 -9.50 -32.26 -16.28
C GLN A 399 -9.40 -30.73 -16.57
N MET A 400 -9.68 -30.32 -17.80
CA MET A 400 -9.67 -28.90 -18.20
C MET A 400 -10.80 -28.12 -17.53
N ILE A 401 -11.95 -28.80 -17.26
CA ILE A 401 -13.06 -28.20 -16.51
C ILE A 401 -12.60 -27.88 -15.09
N ASP A 402 -11.88 -28.79 -14.44
CA ASP A 402 -11.40 -28.63 -13.07
C ASP A 402 -10.31 -27.56 -12.99
N GLN A 403 -9.38 -27.54 -13.93
CA GLN A 403 -8.35 -26.51 -14.01
C GLN A 403 -8.97 -25.13 -14.21
N SER A 404 -9.92 -25.03 -15.14
CA SER A 404 -10.65 -23.78 -15.37
C SER A 404 -11.43 -23.33 -14.13
N ALA A 405 -12.09 -24.25 -13.42
CA ALA A 405 -12.79 -23.95 -12.19
C ALA A 405 -11.85 -23.41 -11.11
N GLN A 406 -10.68 -24.02 -10.94
CA GLN A 406 -9.67 -23.51 -9.97
C GLN A 406 -9.14 -22.13 -10.37
N ALA A 407 -8.97 -21.88 -11.66
CA ALA A 407 -8.59 -20.57 -12.17
C ALA A 407 -9.64 -19.51 -11.82
N LEU A 408 -10.94 -19.82 -11.97
CA LEU A 408 -12.04 -18.94 -11.60
C LEU A 408 -12.07 -18.67 -10.09
N VAL A 409 -11.87 -19.69 -9.28
CA VAL A 409 -11.72 -19.52 -7.81
C VAL A 409 -10.59 -18.55 -7.49
N GLY A 410 -9.44 -18.71 -8.16
CA GLY A 410 -8.30 -17.80 -8.00
C GLY A 410 -8.61 -16.37 -8.44
N ILE A 411 -9.38 -16.18 -9.51
CA ILE A 411 -9.85 -14.86 -9.95
C ILE A 411 -10.75 -14.23 -8.89
N TYR A 412 -11.72 -15.00 -8.36
CA TYR A 412 -12.62 -14.53 -7.31
C TYR A 412 -11.85 -14.10 -6.07
N GLN A 413 -10.97 -14.96 -5.56
CA GLN A 413 -10.20 -14.73 -4.34
C GLN A 413 -9.23 -13.54 -4.43
N ARG A 414 -8.78 -13.17 -5.64
CA ARG A 414 -7.93 -11.99 -5.84
C ARG A 414 -8.71 -10.68 -5.89
N ASN A 415 -9.99 -10.69 -6.21
CA ASN A 415 -10.75 -9.48 -6.50
C ASN A 415 -11.92 -9.23 -5.51
N ILE A 416 -12.42 -10.26 -4.83
CA ILE A 416 -13.62 -10.18 -4.00
C ILE A 416 -13.30 -10.52 -2.55
N PHE A 417 -13.65 -9.62 -1.64
CA PHE A 417 -13.42 -9.77 -0.20
C PHE A 417 -14.69 -9.37 0.58
N PRO A 418 -15.66 -10.29 0.75
CA PRO A 418 -16.95 -9.99 1.35
C PRO A 418 -16.85 -9.39 2.75
N GLN A 419 -15.92 -9.87 3.58
CA GLN A 419 -15.65 -9.35 4.93
C GLN A 419 -15.20 -7.89 4.97
N MET A 420 -14.60 -7.40 3.88
CA MET A 420 -14.20 -6.01 3.70
C MET A 420 -15.18 -5.22 2.82
N ARG A 421 -16.29 -5.85 2.40
CA ARG A 421 -17.30 -5.28 1.49
C ARG A 421 -16.68 -4.83 0.15
N ILE A 422 -15.70 -5.58 -0.33
CA ILE A 422 -15.08 -5.34 -1.62
C ILE A 422 -15.64 -6.34 -2.62
N GLY A 423 -16.32 -5.81 -3.63
CA GLY A 423 -16.86 -6.51 -4.78
C GLY A 423 -16.34 -5.94 -6.10
N TRP A 424 -16.88 -6.41 -7.20
CA TRP A 424 -16.57 -5.89 -8.53
C TRP A 424 -16.89 -4.39 -8.61
N GLY A 425 -15.94 -3.59 -9.08
CA GLY A 425 -16.13 -2.16 -9.25
C GLY A 425 -16.07 -1.30 -7.97
N THR A 426 -15.85 -1.89 -6.79
CA THR A 426 -15.72 -1.13 -5.53
C THR A 426 -14.62 -0.06 -5.62
N TYR A 427 -13.54 -0.36 -6.31
CA TYR A 427 -12.43 0.57 -6.49
C TYR A 427 -12.20 0.88 -7.96
N PRO A 428 -12.59 2.05 -8.44
CA PRO A 428 -12.35 2.48 -9.81
C PRO A 428 -10.86 2.53 -10.14
N ASN A 429 -10.52 2.13 -11.37
CA ASN A 429 -9.19 2.31 -11.95
C ASN A 429 -9.27 3.41 -13.01
N ASN A 430 -8.50 4.48 -12.84
CA ASN A 430 -8.53 5.64 -13.73
C ASN A 430 -7.69 5.45 -15.01
N LEU A 431 -7.03 4.30 -15.16
CA LEU A 431 -6.25 4.00 -16.35
C LEU A 431 -7.16 3.46 -17.47
N GLY A 432 -7.32 4.24 -18.53
CA GLY A 432 -8.26 3.94 -19.62
C GLY A 432 -9.65 4.52 -19.39
N HIS A 433 -10.67 4.00 -20.11
CA HIS A 433 -12.05 4.52 -20.09
C HIS A 433 -13.11 3.44 -20.36
N MET A 434 -12.73 2.15 -20.37
CA MET A 434 -13.64 1.06 -20.74
C MET A 434 -14.54 0.59 -19.61
N ALA A 435 -14.00 0.55 -18.39
CA ALA A 435 -14.73 0.08 -17.19
C ALA A 435 -15.16 1.23 -16.29
N PHE A 436 -14.38 2.28 -16.27
CA PHE A 436 -14.59 3.49 -15.47
C PHE A 436 -14.30 4.71 -16.36
N PRO A 437 -14.75 5.91 -15.99
CA PRO A 437 -14.56 7.11 -16.81
C PRO A 437 -13.07 7.38 -17.14
N GLY A 438 -12.17 7.17 -16.18
CA GLY A 438 -10.73 7.29 -16.40
C GLY A 438 -10.33 8.62 -17.04
N CYS A 439 -9.77 8.56 -18.25
CA CYS A 439 -9.38 9.76 -19.00
C CYS A 439 -10.59 10.63 -19.37
N PHE A 440 -11.75 10.04 -19.57
CA PHE A 440 -12.99 10.75 -19.90
C PHE A 440 -13.58 11.55 -18.74
N ARG A 441 -12.97 11.55 -17.56
CA ARG A 441 -13.30 12.51 -16.50
C ARG A 441 -13.05 13.97 -16.90
N CYS A 442 -12.16 14.19 -17.89
CA CYS A 442 -11.82 15.49 -18.46
C CYS A 442 -11.87 15.51 -19.98
N HIS A 443 -11.58 14.36 -20.65
CA HIS A 443 -11.48 14.22 -22.11
C HIS A 443 -12.77 13.65 -22.72
N ASP A 444 -13.92 14.13 -22.25
CA ASP A 444 -15.24 13.70 -22.71
C ASP A 444 -15.86 14.65 -23.77
N GLY A 445 -15.12 15.75 -24.10
CA GLY A 445 -15.60 16.77 -25.01
C GLY A 445 -16.55 17.80 -24.38
N SER A 446 -16.91 17.67 -23.10
CA SER A 446 -17.82 18.58 -22.40
C SER A 446 -17.11 19.79 -21.79
N HIS A 447 -15.79 19.73 -21.61
CA HIS A 447 -15.01 20.77 -20.95
C HIS A 447 -14.54 21.85 -21.93
N SER A 448 -15.10 23.04 -21.80
CA SER A 448 -14.76 24.17 -22.67
C SER A 448 -14.37 25.42 -21.85
N THR A 449 -13.60 26.31 -22.47
CA THR A 449 -13.37 27.64 -21.90
C THR A 449 -14.69 28.44 -21.84
N PRO A 450 -14.84 29.43 -20.91
CA PRO A 450 -16.08 30.18 -20.76
C PRO A 450 -16.55 30.90 -22.02
N ASP A 451 -15.61 31.23 -22.90
CA ASP A 451 -15.90 31.84 -24.20
C ASP A 451 -16.21 30.84 -25.33
N GLY A 452 -16.13 29.54 -25.02
CA GLY A 452 -16.33 28.44 -25.96
C GLY A 452 -15.25 28.29 -27.03
N SER A 453 -14.17 29.09 -26.98
CA SER A 453 -13.16 29.11 -28.03
C SER A 453 -12.22 27.88 -28.01
N ARG A 454 -12.11 27.21 -26.87
CA ARG A 454 -11.27 26.04 -26.71
C ARG A 454 -11.98 24.95 -25.90
N THR A 455 -11.74 23.70 -26.25
CA THR A 455 -12.30 22.53 -25.58
C THR A 455 -11.16 21.55 -25.24
N ILE A 456 -11.24 20.83 -24.13
CA ILE A 456 -10.32 19.72 -23.88
C ILE A 456 -10.62 18.63 -24.92
N PRO A 457 -9.61 18.20 -25.71
CA PRO A 457 -9.87 17.24 -26.79
C PRO A 457 -10.38 15.91 -26.26
N GLY A 458 -11.44 15.37 -26.85
CA GLY A 458 -12.01 14.07 -26.57
C GLY A 458 -11.82 13.05 -27.70
N ASP A 459 -11.07 13.39 -28.73
CA ASP A 459 -10.85 12.55 -29.89
C ASP A 459 -9.95 11.33 -29.54
N CYS A 460 -10.24 10.18 -30.16
CA CYS A 460 -9.49 8.94 -29.92
C CYS A 460 -7.98 9.11 -30.16
N ASP A 461 -7.62 9.81 -31.22
CA ASP A 461 -6.22 10.00 -31.64
C ASP A 461 -5.42 10.90 -30.69
N THR A 462 -6.06 11.58 -29.75
CA THR A 462 -5.38 12.34 -28.68
C THR A 462 -4.55 11.42 -27.79
N CYS A 463 -5.07 10.23 -27.47
CA CYS A 463 -4.46 9.32 -26.50
C CYS A 463 -3.88 8.04 -27.15
N HIS A 464 -4.49 7.57 -28.26
CA HIS A 464 -4.09 6.33 -28.94
C HIS A 464 -4.64 6.28 -30.35
N SER A 465 -3.95 5.59 -31.26
CA SER A 465 -4.49 5.24 -32.56
C SER A 465 -5.07 3.82 -32.53
N LEU A 466 -6.20 3.61 -33.21
CA LEU A 466 -6.84 2.31 -33.40
C LEU A 466 -6.24 1.64 -34.64
N LEU A 467 -5.49 0.55 -34.47
CA LEU A 467 -4.87 -0.20 -35.57
C LEU A 467 -5.73 -1.37 -36.03
N ALA A 468 -6.54 -1.94 -35.15
CA ALA A 468 -7.57 -2.94 -35.46
C ALA A 468 -8.61 -2.92 -34.33
N VAL A 469 -9.89 -3.15 -34.67
CA VAL A 469 -11.00 -3.13 -33.71
C VAL A 469 -11.81 -4.42 -33.87
N GLU A 470 -11.82 -5.24 -32.80
CA GLU A 470 -12.61 -6.48 -32.72
C GLU A 470 -12.41 -7.44 -33.91
N GLU A 471 -11.20 -7.48 -34.47
CA GLU A 471 -10.87 -8.38 -35.53
C GLU A 471 -10.41 -9.77 -35.02
N PRO A 472 -10.90 -10.89 -35.58
CA PRO A 472 -10.41 -12.23 -35.20
C PRO A 472 -8.90 -12.39 -35.44
N ASN A 473 -8.41 -11.87 -36.55
CA ASN A 473 -7.03 -12.01 -37.01
C ASN A 473 -6.49 -10.70 -37.62
N PRO A 474 -6.13 -9.71 -36.77
CA PRO A 474 -5.67 -8.41 -37.25
C PRO A 474 -4.46 -8.49 -38.17
N GLN A 475 -4.57 -7.87 -39.36
CA GLN A 475 -3.49 -7.85 -40.34
C GLN A 475 -2.20 -7.24 -39.80
N ILE A 476 -2.34 -6.18 -39.01
CA ILE A 476 -1.19 -5.51 -38.37
C ILE A 476 -0.32 -6.46 -37.54
N LEU A 477 -0.94 -7.40 -36.82
CA LEU A 477 -0.19 -8.39 -36.04
C LEU A 477 0.55 -9.39 -36.92
N LYS A 478 0.00 -9.76 -38.05
CA LYS A 478 0.68 -10.62 -39.03
C LYS A 478 1.89 -9.93 -39.62
N SER A 479 1.75 -8.65 -40.01
CA SER A 479 2.85 -7.85 -40.54
C SER A 479 4.02 -7.69 -39.59
N LEU A 480 3.74 -7.59 -38.28
CA LEU A 480 4.76 -7.45 -37.24
C LEU A 480 5.42 -8.79 -36.88
N SER A 481 4.74 -9.91 -37.07
CA SER A 481 5.30 -11.25 -36.79
C SER A 481 6.19 -11.81 -37.91
N GLY A 482 6.26 -11.12 -39.04
CA GLY A 482 7.13 -11.52 -40.16
C GLY A 482 6.65 -12.76 -40.94
N ASN A 483 5.39 -13.16 -40.78
CA ASN A 483 4.75 -14.26 -41.52
C ASN A 483 3.64 -13.75 -42.45
#